data_11d2446312cdc5c0e235da6211c4178d
#
_entry.id   11d2446312cdc5c0e235da6211c4178d
#
_cell.length_a   1.000
_cell.length_b   1.000
_cell.length_c   1.000
_cell.angle_alpha   90.00
_cell.angle_beta   90.00
_cell.angle_gamma   90.00
#
_symmetry.space_group_name_H-M   'P 1'
#
loop_
_entity.id
_entity.type
_entity.pdbx_description
1 polymer ?
#
loop_
_entity_poly.entity_id
_entity_poly.type
_entity_poly.pdbx_seq_one_letter_code
_entity_poly.pdbx_strand_id
1 'polypeptide(L)' 'MLHKKISVAILGSTGSIGRTSLKVINQNSKYFKVDLLACKNNKANIDKQIKKFLPKFVIITNNKNYNFFKKKKI' A
#
# COMPACT_ATOMS: atom_id res chain seq x y z
N MET A 1 -26.41 -8.85 -4.23
CA MET A 1 -25.97 -7.96 -3.15
C MET A 1 -24.55 -7.50 -3.34
N LEU A 2 -24.35 -6.23 -3.28
CA LEU A 2 -23.02 -5.69 -3.46
C LEU A 2 -22.26 -5.66 -2.16
N HIS A 3 -21.04 -6.14 -2.20
CA HIS A 3 -20.16 -6.06 -1.06
C HIS A 3 -19.35 -4.79 -1.13
N LYS A 4 -19.36 -4.05 -0.08
CA LYS A 4 -18.40 -2.99 0.07
C LYS A 4 -17.10 -3.61 0.54
N LYS A 5 -16.04 -3.34 -0.17
CA LYS A 5 -14.74 -3.80 0.28
C LYS A 5 -14.31 -3.01 1.50
N ILE A 6 -13.62 -3.67 2.40
CA ILE A 6 -13.05 -3.04 3.57
C ILE A 6 -11.78 -2.32 3.16
N SER A 7 -11.71 -1.03 3.46
CA SER A 7 -10.51 -0.23 3.18
C SER A 7 -9.46 -0.50 4.23
N VAL A 8 -8.24 -0.73 3.78
CA VAL A 8 -7.13 -1.09 4.68
C VAL A 8 -5.98 -0.12 4.46
N ALA A 9 -5.35 0.26 5.56
CA ALA A 9 -4.11 1.02 5.54
C ALA A 9 -3.00 0.11 6.04
N ILE A 10 -1.92 0.01 5.28
CA ILE A 10 -0.79 -0.82 5.65
C ILE A 10 0.37 0.07 6.03
N LEU A 11 0.74 0.04 7.29
CA LEU A 11 1.89 0.79 7.80
C LEU A 11 3.10 -0.13 7.79
N GLY A 12 4.21 0.34 7.27
CA GLY A 12 5.38 -0.50 7.10
C GLY A 12 5.20 -1.50 5.97
N SER A 13 4.64 -1.05 4.86
CA SER A 13 4.22 -1.96 3.79
C SER A 13 5.37 -2.72 3.13
N THR A 14 6.58 -2.20 3.20
CA THR A 14 7.74 -2.88 2.60
C THR A 14 8.49 -3.77 3.59
N GLY A 15 8.10 -3.76 4.86
CA GLY A 15 8.66 -4.66 5.87
C GLY A 15 8.07 -6.05 5.76
N SER A 16 8.60 -6.99 6.53
CA SER A 16 8.16 -8.38 6.42
C SER A 16 6.70 -8.57 6.79
N ILE A 17 6.24 -7.93 7.85
CA ILE A 17 4.85 -8.06 8.26
C ILE A 17 3.92 -7.39 7.24
N GLY A 18 4.32 -6.22 6.77
CA GLY A 18 3.51 -5.51 5.77
C GLY A 18 3.39 -6.29 4.48
N ARG A 19 4.49 -6.88 4.01
CA ARG A 19 4.45 -7.69 2.78
C ARG A 19 3.59 -8.92 2.96
N THR A 20 3.65 -9.55 4.12
CA THR A 20 2.82 -10.71 4.40
C THR A 20 1.35 -10.31 4.46
N SER A 21 1.06 -9.18 5.08
CA SER A 21 -0.32 -8.69 5.15
C SER A 21 -0.88 -8.40 3.75
N LEU A 22 -0.06 -7.80 2.89
CA LEU A 22 -0.49 -7.51 1.53
C LEU A 22 -0.74 -8.79 0.73
N LYS A 23 0.06 -9.82 1.00
CA LYS A 23 -0.16 -11.11 0.35
C LYS A 23 -1.52 -11.68 0.72
N VAL A 24 -1.86 -11.62 2.00
CA VAL A 24 -3.16 -12.11 2.48
C VAL A 24 -4.29 -11.27 1.87
N ILE A 25 -4.12 -9.96 1.83
CA ILE A 25 -5.13 -9.08 1.24
C ILE A 25 -5.32 -9.40 -0.24
N ASN A 26 -4.24 -9.65 -0.95
CA ASN A 26 -4.33 -9.99 -2.36
C ASN A 26 -5.10 -11.29 -2.58
N GLN A 27 -4.92 -12.26 -1.69
CA GLN A 27 -5.65 -13.51 -1.75
C GLN A 27 -7.13 -13.33 -1.43
N ASN A 28 -7.47 -12.23 -0.80
CA ASN A 28 -8.84 -11.92 -0.40
C ASN A 28 -9.32 -10.60 -1.02
N SER A 29 -8.89 -10.33 -2.23
CA SER A 29 -9.16 -9.06 -2.88
C SER A 29 -10.63 -8.79 -3.12
N LYS A 30 -11.45 -9.81 -3.02
CA LYS A 30 -12.89 -9.65 -3.12
C LYS A 30 -13.45 -8.84 -1.94
N TYR A 31 -12.77 -8.92 -0.79
CA TYR A 31 -13.28 -8.32 0.45
C TYR A 31 -12.51 -7.10 0.90
N PHE A 32 -11.29 -6.91 0.42
CA PHE A 32 -10.42 -5.86 0.91
C PHE A 32 -9.84 -5.04 -0.23
N LYS A 33 -9.63 -3.77 0.05
CA LYS A 33 -8.87 -2.92 -0.86
C LYS A 33 -7.86 -2.13 -0.03
N VAL A 34 -6.73 -1.84 -0.63
CA VAL A 34 -5.68 -1.08 0.03
C VAL A 34 -5.84 0.39 -0.36
N ASP A 35 -6.18 1.22 0.61
CA ASP A 35 -6.32 2.65 0.36
C ASP A 35 -5.05 3.42 0.68
N LEU A 36 -4.23 2.91 1.58
CA LEU A 36 -3.03 3.63 1.98
C LEU A 36 -1.88 2.65 2.20
N LEU A 37 -0.73 3.01 1.66
CA LEU A 37 0.53 2.32 1.94
C LEU A 37 1.47 3.32 2.56
N ALA A 38 2.14 2.94 3.64
CA ALA A 38 3.14 3.79 4.27
C ALA A 38 4.39 2.99 4.53
N CYS A 39 5.54 3.57 4.22
CA CYS A 39 6.81 2.92 4.47
C CYS A 39 7.88 3.97 4.71
N LYS A 40 9.06 3.53 5.17
CA LYS A 40 10.18 4.43 5.38
C LYS A 40 10.95 4.68 4.09
N ASN A 41 11.32 3.63 3.43
CA ASN A 41 12.06 3.73 2.18
C ASN A 41 11.79 2.47 1.37
N ASN A 42 12.78 1.91 0.69
CA ASN A 42 12.62 0.72 -0.13
C ASN A 42 11.75 1.00 -1.35
N LYS A 43 12.21 1.95 -2.12
CA LYS A 43 11.50 2.45 -3.29
C LYS A 43 11.10 1.36 -4.28
N ALA A 44 11.94 0.37 -4.48
CA ALA A 44 11.63 -0.67 -5.46
C ALA A 44 10.39 -1.47 -5.06
N ASN A 45 10.29 -1.82 -3.78
CA ASN A 45 9.14 -2.58 -3.32
C ASN A 45 7.87 -1.75 -3.28
N ILE A 46 7.98 -0.47 -2.87
CA ILE A 46 6.79 0.36 -2.83
C ILE A 46 6.24 0.62 -4.23
N ASP A 47 7.12 0.74 -5.22
CA ASP A 47 6.70 0.88 -6.61
C ASP A 47 5.86 -0.31 -7.05
N LYS A 48 6.33 -1.50 -6.76
CA LYS A 48 5.60 -2.71 -7.11
C LYS A 48 4.26 -2.77 -6.41
N GLN A 49 4.23 -2.36 -5.15
CA GLN A 49 2.99 -2.38 -4.38
C GLN A 49 1.98 -1.38 -4.92
N ILE A 50 2.45 -0.20 -5.29
CA ILE A 50 1.57 0.81 -5.87
C ILE A 50 0.91 0.29 -7.15
N LYS A 51 1.69 -0.33 -8.00
CA LYS A 51 1.17 -0.85 -9.26
C LYS A 51 0.18 -1.98 -9.07
N LYS A 52 0.41 -2.78 -8.04
CA LYS A 52 -0.45 -3.93 -7.81
C LYS A 52 -1.74 -3.58 -7.08
N PHE A 53 -1.64 -2.74 -6.05
CA PHE A 53 -2.77 -2.48 -5.17
C PHE A 53 -3.50 -1.18 -5.46
N LEU A 54 -2.88 -0.28 -6.22
CA LEU A 54 -3.49 0.99 -6.62
C LEU A 54 -4.08 1.76 -5.45
N PRO A 55 -3.29 2.04 -4.41
CA PRO A 55 -3.82 2.75 -3.24
C PRO A 55 -4.13 4.20 -3.58
N LYS A 56 -5.03 4.79 -2.82
CA LYS A 56 -5.32 6.20 -2.97
C LYS A 56 -4.19 7.08 -2.47
N PHE A 57 -3.50 6.62 -1.42
CA PHE A 57 -2.45 7.43 -0.79
C PHE A 57 -1.21 6.58 -0.56
N VAL A 58 -0.07 7.22 -0.74
CA VAL A 58 1.21 6.59 -0.41
C VAL A 58 2.01 7.60 0.42
N ILE A 59 2.50 7.14 1.55
CA ILE A 59 3.32 7.97 2.43
C ILE A 59 4.68 7.31 2.59
N ILE A 60 5.73 8.06 2.29
CA ILE A 60 7.10 7.60 2.49
C ILE A 60 7.76 8.56 3.46
N THR A 61 8.19 8.03 4.59
CA THR A 61 8.71 8.86 5.66
C THR A 61 10.19 9.15 5.59
N ASN A 62 10.92 8.43 4.74
CA ASN A 62 12.33 8.73 4.52
C ASN A 62 12.43 10.05 3.77
N ASN A 63 13.27 10.96 4.26
CA ASN A 63 13.34 12.29 3.69
C ASN A 63 13.69 12.31 2.20
N LYS A 64 14.53 11.39 1.78
CA LYS A 64 14.94 11.36 0.38
C LYS A 64 13.80 11.01 -0.57
N ASN A 65 12.85 10.26 -0.08
CA ASN A 65 11.75 9.77 -0.91
C ASN A 65 10.41 10.37 -0.55
N TYR A 66 10.36 11.18 0.48
CA TYR A 66 9.11 11.64 1.02
C TYR A 66 8.21 12.32 -0.03
N ASN A 67 8.80 13.17 -0.84
CA ASN A 67 8.02 13.90 -1.84
C ASN A 67 7.81 13.12 -3.13
N PHE A 68 8.49 12.02 -3.29
CA PHE A 68 8.45 11.30 -4.55
C PHE A 68 7.07 10.67 -4.81
N PHE A 69 6.50 10.05 -3.79
CA PHE A 69 5.18 9.44 -3.92
C PHE A 69 4.10 10.17 -3.14
N LYS A 70 4.47 11.27 -2.50
CA LYS A 70 3.55 12.01 -1.68
C LYS A 70 2.35 12.46 -2.50
N LYS A 71 1.17 12.21 -1.96
CA LYS A 71 -0.07 12.64 -2.59
C LYS A 71 -0.28 12.11 -3.99
N LYS A 72 0.42 11.05 -4.33
CA LYS A 72 0.19 10.46 -5.63
C LYS A 72 -1.20 9.86 -5.65
N LYS A 73 -1.98 10.22 -6.64
CA LYS A 73 -3.31 9.66 -6.82
C LYS A 73 -3.27 8.54 -7.84
N ILE A 74 -3.92 7.50 -7.52
CA ILE A 74 -3.99 6.34 -8.39
C ILE A 74 -5.40 6.21 -8.94
#